data_756e48a4c3f02a773ab0da6c2aa43ef8
#
_entry.id   756e48a4c3f02a773ab0da6c2aa43ef8
#
_cell.length_a   1.000
_cell.length_b   1.000
_cell.length_c   1.000
_cell.angle_alpha   90.00
_cell.angle_beta   90.00
_cell.angle_gamma   90.00
#
_symmetry.space_group_name_H-M   'P 1'
#
loop_
_entity.id
_entity.type
_entity.pdbx_description
1 polymer ?
#
loop_
_entity_poly.entity_id
_entity_poly.type
_entity_poly.pdbx_seq_one_letter_code
_entity_poly.pdbx_strand_id
1 'polypeptide(L)'
;AALLAALSGIFRIVIHRLDALGTPKSSSKKAVVGGVTALLAPFLAVGTAILVAVFGDQTLSTVMQSIKLRGFIGPSLHWYEESVRYEALFSATENGSFARRFPIFMVILALGTVLAAMLRHKTVLGARPGPTQRLVLVVIGTAFFMAFTPTKWTHHFGVYAGVGAAVAALASVAASQFAARSVRNRFLYLGITIFLGALALAGINGWWYVSSLGVPWYDKPISIKDTQVSTIVLVIALLIMVWGVIQSFRLDIQETLAETNSESEALEKRERARAQRFAALTSSPIAVLCAFVVVFNCAAMGKAFIKQYPAYSVGLGNIRTLAGKTCQMADYVEVEKHPSSNMLSTADGSKFKDSLTADNNQNFGANNIPAAIYPDIDFNTVDTVDAAEQERAENNKSRNSTNNSSDTDSSDQSKNNSTSGPQTLGT
;
A
#
# COMPACT_ATOMS: atom_id res chain seq x y z
N ALA A 1 -9.93 13.38 -3.08
CA ALA A 1 -9.24 14.06 -1.97
C ALA A 1 -8.33 15.18 -2.48
N ALA A 2 -7.33 14.88 -3.33
CA ALA A 2 -6.39 15.89 -3.84
C ALA A 2 -7.09 17.03 -4.59
N LEU A 3 -8.07 16.73 -5.45
CA LEU A 3 -8.86 17.73 -6.17
C LEU A 3 -9.60 18.67 -5.22
N LEU A 4 -10.27 18.14 -4.19
CA LEU A 4 -10.99 18.95 -3.20
C LEU A 4 -10.04 19.85 -2.41
N ALA A 5 -8.88 19.34 -2.03
CA ALA A 5 -7.85 20.12 -1.36
C ALA A 5 -7.29 21.24 -2.27
N ALA A 6 -7.05 20.95 -3.54
CA ALA A 6 -6.61 21.95 -4.53
C ALA A 6 -7.66 23.03 -4.74
N LEU A 7 -8.94 22.67 -4.93
CA LEU A 7 -10.05 23.61 -5.08
C LEU A 7 -10.17 24.53 -3.87
N SER A 8 -10.03 24.01 -2.65
CA SER A 8 -10.05 24.84 -1.44
C SER A 8 -8.89 25.86 -1.39
N GLY A 9 -7.70 25.46 -1.89
CA GLY A 9 -6.54 26.33 -2.02
C GLY A 9 -6.74 27.44 -3.05
N ILE A 10 -7.21 27.07 -4.23
CA ILE A 10 -7.52 27.97 -5.34
C ILE A 10 -8.55 29.03 -4.91
N PHE A 11 -9.65 28.56 -4.28
CA PHE A 11 -10.69 29.46 -3.79
C PHE A 11 -10.14 30.52 -2.82
N ARG A 12 -9.29 30.12 -1.86
CA ARG A 12 -8.64 31.07 -0.93
C ARG A 12 -7.74 32.06 -1.67
N ILE A 13 -6.94 31.61 -2.63
CA ILE A 13 -6.05 32.48 -3.41
C ILE A 13 -6.87 33.53 -4.17
N VAL A 14 -7.97 33.11 -4.80
CA VAL A 14 -8.86 34.02 -5.53
C VAL A 14 -9.47 35.06 -4.59
N ILE A 15 -10.02 34.66 -3.45
CA ILE A 15 -10.58 35.59 -2.47
C ILE A 15 -9.54 36.61 -2.01
N HIS A 16 -8.34 36.16 -1.61
CA HIS A 16 -7.28 37.08 -1.20
C HIS A 16 -6.86 38.07 -2.29
N ARG A 17 -6.82 37.63 -3.56
CA ARG A 17 -6.53 38.52 -4.67
C ARG A 17 -7.63 39.54 -4.89
N LEU A 18 -8.89 39.15 -4.77
CA LEU A 18 -10.03 40.05 -4.90
C LEU A 18 -10.10 41.08 -3.78
N ASP A 19 -9.83 40.66 -2.55
CA ASP A 19 -9.73 41.56 -1.39
C ASP A 19 -8.58 42.58 -1.58
N ALA A 20 -7.43 42.14 -2.07
CA ALA A 20 -6.28 42.99 -2.34
C ALA A 20 -6.52 44.03 -3.48
N LEU A 21 -7.42 43.70 -4.40
CA LEU A 21 -7.82 44.61 -5.52
C LEU A 21 -8.94 45.58 -5.13
N GLY A 22 -9.43 45.52 -3.85
CA GLY A 22 -10.47 46.45 -3.38
C GLY A 22 -11.80 46.29 -4.09
N THR A 23 -12.09 45.13 -4.68
CA THR A 23 -13.34 44.91 -5.44
C THR A 23 -14.55 44.93 -4.49
N PRO A 24 -15.62 45.72 -4.83
CA PRO A 24 -16.81 45.75 -3.99
C PRO A 24 -17.45 44.37 -3.84
N LYS A 25 -17.86 44.02 -2.62
CA LYS A 25 -18.48 42.70 -2.29
C LYS A 25 -19.69 42.33 -3.19
N SER A 26 -20.35 43.31 -3.82
CA SER A 26 -21.49 43.15 -4.69
C SER A 26 -21.18 42.64 -6.12
N SER A 27 -19.97 42.91 -6.64
CA SER A 27 -19.52 42.37 -7.95
C SER A 27 -18.80 41.05 -7.80
N SER A 28 -18.74 40.56 -6.59
CA SER A 28 -17.88 39.46 -6.11
C SER A 28 -18.11 38.11 -6.78
N LYS A 29 -19.35 37.71 -7.04
CA LYS A 29 -19.63 36.33 -7.55
C LYS A 29 -19.05 36.08 -8.94
N LYS A 30 -19.24 37.01 -9.88
CA LYS A 30 -18.69 36.89 -11.24
C LYS A 30 -17.15 36.96 -11.25
N ALA A 31 -16.57 37.82 -10.41
CA ALA A 31 -15.12 38.00 -10.29
C ALA A 31 -14.48 36.75 -9.62
N VAL A 32 -15.14 36.17 -8.60
CA VAL A 32 -14.69 34.91 -7.98
C VAL A 32 -14.76 33.76 -8.97
N VAL A 33 -15.87 33.60 -9.68
CA VAL A 33 -16.01 32.55 -10.70
C VAL A 33 -14.96 32.71 -11.79
N GLY A 34 -14.75 33.95 -12.32
CA GLY A 34 -13.73 34.20 -13.33
C GLY A 34 -12.31 33.89 -12.85
N GLY A 35 -11.99 34.27 -11.61
CA GLY A 35 -10.68 33.98 -11.00
C GLY A 35 -10.45 32.50 -10.75
N VAL A 36 -11.48 31.78 -10.29
CA VAL A 36 -11.42 30.31 -10.10
C VAL A 36 -11.27 29.61 -11.45
N THR A 37 -12.04 30.02 -12.46
CA THR A 37 -11.95 29.47 -13.83
C THR A 37 -10.57 29.68 -14.42
N ALA A 38 -10.01 30.88 -14.31
CA ALA A 38 -8.67 31.19 -14.81
C ALA A 38 -7.57 30.34 -14.15
N LEU A 39 -7.69 30.05 -12.86
CA LEU A 39 -6.74 29.19 -12.15
C LEU A 39 -6.95 27.70 -12.44
N LEU A 40 -8.19 27.28 -12.74
CA LEU A 40 -8.51 25.88 -13.08
C LEU A 40 -8.19 25.54 -14.55
N ALA A 41 -8.25 26.51 -15.46
CA ALA A 41 -8.08 26.27 -16.89
C ALA A 41 -6.79 25.49 -17.24
N PRO A 42 -5.60 25.81 -16.70
CA PRO A 42 -4.40 25.01 -16.97
C PRO A 42 -4.51 23.56 -16.49
N PHE A 43 -5.13 23.34 -15.33
CA PHE A 43 -5.32 21.98 -14.79
C PHE A 43 -6.31 21.18 -15.64
N LEU A 44 -7.37 21.80 -16.09
CA LEU A 44 -8.35 21.19 -17.00
C LEU A 44 -7.70 20.88 -18.36
N ALA A 45 -6.90 21.77 -18.89
CA ALA A 45 -6.17 21.53 -20.14
C ALA A 45 -5.22 20.34 -20.05
N VAL A 46 -4.42 20.25 -18.98
CA VAL A 46 -3.54 19.10 -18.73
C VAL A 46 -4.36 17.84 -18.50
N GLY A 47 -5.45 17.91 -17.72
CA GLY A 47 -6.36 16.79 -17.49
C GLY A 47 -6.98 16.27 -18.77
N THR A 48 -7.40 17.16 -19.69
CA THR A 48 -7.93 16.77 -21.00
C THR A 48 -6.88 16.07 -21.85
N ALA A 49 -5.63 16.57 -21.87
CA ALA A 49 -4.53 15.91 -22.59
C ALA A 49 -4.27 14.49 -22.05
N ILE A 50 -4.32 14.30 -20.73
CA ILE A 50 -4.18 12.99 -20.12
C ILE A 50 -5.36 12.07 -20.51
N LEU A 51 -6.60 12.59 -20.51
CA LEU A 51 -7.77 11.82 -20.93
C LEU A 51 -7.64 11.38 -22.39
N VAL A 52 -7.21 12.26 -23.29
CA VAL A 52 -6.96 11.93 -24.69
C VAL A 52 -5.89 10.83 -24.80
N ALA A 53 -4.81 10.93 -24.02
CA ALA A 53 -3.77 9.90 -24.01
C ALA A 53 -4.28 8.53 -23.49
N VAL A 54 -5.12 8.54 -22.45
CA VAL A 54 -5.69 7.30 -21.84
C VAL A 54 -6.72 6.66 -22.77
N PHE A 55 -7.54 7.45 -23.46
CA PHE A 55 -8.61 6.96 -24.34
C PHE A 55 -8.23 6.96 -25.83
N GLY A 56 -6.95 7.16 -26.14
CA GLY A 56 -6.48 7.23 -27.53
C GLY A 56 -6.64 5.91 -28.29
N ASP A 57 -6.49 4.80 -27.62
CA ASP A 57 -6.55 3.46 -28.16
C ASP A 57 -7.74 2.62 -27.66
N GLN A 58 -8.56 3.18 -26.77
CA GLN A 58 -9.75 2.50 -26.24
C GLN A 58 -10.90 3.50 -26.01
N THR A 59 -12.11 3.07 -26.30
CA THR A 59 -13.31 3.90 -26.10
C THR A 59 -13.76 3.88 -24.63
N LEU A 60 -14.50 4.92 -24.20
CA LEU A 60 -15.11 4.93 -22.87
C LEU A 60 -16.05 3.73 -22.67
N SER A 61 -16.76 3.33 -23.71
CA SER A 61 -17.65 2.15 -23.67
C SER A 61 -16.90 0.88 -23.33
N THR A 62 -15.76 0.62 -24.00
CA THR A 62 -14.93 -0.57 -23.71
C THR A 62 -14.32 -0.54 -22.33
N VAL A 63 -13.97 0.65 -21.81
CA VAL A 63 -13.50 0.81 -20.43
C VAL A 63 -14.60 0.48 -19.43
N MET A 64 -15.82 0.98 -19.66
CA MET A 64 -16.96 0.68 -18.78
C MET A 64 -17.33 -0.81 -18.81
N GLN A 65 -17.29 -1.44 -19.98
CA GLN A 65 -17.48 -2.87 -20.12
C GLN A 65 -16.39 -3.66 -19.38
N SER A 66 -15.13 -3.27 -19.50
CA SER A 66 -14.02 -3.90 -18.78
C SER A 66 -14.20 -3.79 -17.25
N ILE A 67 -14.69 -2.64 -16.75
CA ILE A 67 -14.99 -2.45 -15.32
C ILE A 67 -16.11 -3.41 -14.87
N LYS A 68 -17.20 -3.50 -15.63
CA LYS A 68 -18.30 -4.43 -15.34
C LYS A 68 -17.82 -5.88 -15.33
N LEU A 69 -17.11 -6.28 -16.37
CA LEU A 69 -16.57 -7.63 -16.51
C LEU A 69 -15.62 -7.97 -15.35
N ARG A 70 -14.74 -7.04 -14.97
CA ARG A 70 -13.86 -7.24 -13.84
C ARG A 70 -14.61 -7.34 -12.50
N GLY A 71 -15.70 -6.59 -12.34
CA GLY A 71 -16.59 -6.71 -11.18
C GLY A 71 -17.23 -8.10 -11.08
N PHE A 72 -17.53 -8.69 -12.24
CA PHE A 72 -18.11 -10.02 -12.35
C PHE A 72 -17.08 -11.15 -12.12
N ILE A 73 -15.95 -11.12 -12.82
CA ILE A 73 -14.91 -12.15 -12.70
C ILE A 73 -14.23 -12.09 -11.33
N GLY A 74 -14.08 -10.91 -10.75
CA GLY A 74 -13.47 -10.70 -9.44
C GLY A 74 -11.93 -10.78 -9.43
N PRO A 75 -11.32 -10.73 -8.25
CA PRO A 75 -11.97 -10.51 -6.95
C PRO A 75 -12.58 -9.10 -6.85
N SER A 76 -13.86 -9.01 -6.46
CA SER A 76 -14.55 -7.76 -6.20
C SER A 76 -15.07 -7.78 -4.78
N LEU A 77 -14.51 -6.92 -3.93
CA LEU A 77 -14.83 -6.81 -2.52
C LEU A 77 -15.56 -5.49 -2.25
N HIS A 78 -16.51 -5.54 -1.32
CA HIS A 78 -17.28 -4.37 -0.92
C HIS A 78 -16.42 -3.34 -0.16
N TRP A 79 -16.93 -2.11 -0.07
CA TRP A 79 -16.21 -1.02 0.62
C TRP A 79 -15.98 -1.30 2.12
N TYR A 80 -16.88 -2.03 2.78
CA TYR A 80 -16.76 -2.40 4.18
C TYR A 80 -15.78 -3.56 4.43
N GLU A 81 -15.30 -4.22 3.39
CA GLU A 81 -14.27 -5.26 3.45
C GLU A 81 -12.85 -4.68 3.29
N GLU A 82 -12.69 -3.40 3.54
CA GLU A 82 -11.37 -2.74 3.43
C GLU A 82 -10.33 -3.31 4.42
N SER A 83 -10.77 -3.93 5.53
CA SER A 83 -9.87 -4.60 6.49
C SER A 83 -8.96 -5.65 5.83
N VAL A 84 -9.47 -6.35 4.80
CA VAL A 84 -8.71 -7.37 4.04
C VAL A 84 -7.39 -6.82 3.49
N ARG A 85 -7.37 -5.57 3.05
CA ARG A 85 -6.14 -4.92 2.57
C ARG A 85 -5.09 -4.76 3.68
N TYR A 86 -5.53 -4.42 4.88
CA TYR A 86 -4.64 -4.23 6.03
C TYR A 86 -4.21 -5.58 6.61
N GLU A 87 -5.08 -6.56 6.62
CA GLU A 87 -4.75 -7.95 7.00
C GLU A 87 -3.68 -8.53 6.06
N ALA A 88 -3.81 -8.27 4.75
CA ALA A 88 -2.83 -8.69 3.76
C ALA A 88 -1.42 -8.11 3.99
N LEU A 89 -1.27 -6.97 4.69
CA LEU A 89 0.04 -6.46 5.11
C LEU A 89 0.77 -7.39 6.08
N PHE A 90 0.04 -8.23 6.83
CA PHE A 90 0.62 -9.16 7.80
C PHE A 90 0.82 -10.56 7.21
N SER A 91 0.42 -10.79 5.96
CA SER A 91 0.64 -12.07 5.29
C SER A 91 2.12 -12.35 5.01
N ALA A 92 2.48 -13.62 4.87
CA ALA A 92 3.82 -14.07 4.49
C ALA A 92 4.01 -14.10 2.95
N THR A 93 3.23 -13.33 2.22
CA THR A 93 3.28 -13.18 0.76
C THR A 93 3.85 -11.82 0.37
N GLU A 94 3.98 -11.57 -0.93
CA GLU A 94 4.40 -10.26 -1.47
C GLU A 94 3.49 -9.12 -1.01
N ASN A 95 2.22 -9.39 -0.71
CA ASN A 95 1.32 -8.38 -0.13
C ASN A 95 1.78 -7.89 1.23
N GLY A 96 2.39 -8.75 2.03
CA GLY A 96 2.96 -8.44 3.33
C GLY A 96 4.47 -8.26 3.33
N SER A 97 5.07 -7.92 2.19
CA SER A 97 6.52 -7.72 2.09
C SER A 97 7.01 -6.49 2.86
N PHE A 98 8.29 -6.51 3.23
CA PHE A 98 8.96 -5.39 3.89
C PHE A 98 8.77 -4.07 3.17
N ALA A 99 8.92 -4.09 1.83
CA ALA A 99 8.77 -2.89 0.99
C ALA A 99 7.35 -2.29 1.01
N ARG A 100 6.32 -3.08 1.38
CA ARG A 100 4.94 -2.62 1.49
C ARG A 100 4.54 -2.25 2.91
N ARG A 101 4.98 -3.03 3.91
CA ARG A 101 4.72 -2.73 5.32
C ARG A 101 5.34 -1.41 5.76
N PHE A 102 6.62 -1.24 5.45
CA PHE A 102 7.41 -0.12 5.96
C PHE A 102 6.81 1.26 5.61
N PRO A 103 6.51 1.59 4.35
CA PRO A 103 5.95 2.89 3.99
C PRO A 103 4.63 3.18 4.69
N ILE A 104 3.75 2.19 4.81
CA ILE A 104 2.43 2.36 5.42
C ILE A 104 2.54 2.61 6.92
N PHE A 105 3.37 1.86 7.63
CA PHE A 105 3.60 2.09 9.05
C PHE A 105 4.21 3.47 9.31
N MET A 106 5.12 3.91 8.43
CA MET A 106 5.69 5.26 8.54
C MET A 106 4.67 6.36 8.21
N VAL A 107 3.78 6.17 7.25
CA VAL A 107 2.69 7.12 6.93
C VAL A 107 1.71 7.22 8.11
N ILE A 108 1.34 6.11 8.72
CA ILE A 108 0.45 6.10 9.91
C ILE A 108 1.12 6.81 11.09
N LEU A 109 2.39 6.50 11.37
CA LEU A 109 3.15 7.18 12.43
C LEU A 109 3.28 8.68 12.16
N ALA A 110 3.60 9.04 10.93
CA ALA A 110 3.74 10.44 10.52
C ALA A 110 2.43 11.20 10.64
N LEU A 111 1.33 10.62 10.16
CA LEU A 111 0.00 11.21 10.27
C LEU A 111 -0.38 11.41 11.74
N GLY A 112 -0.21 10.38 12.57
CA GLY A 112 -0.47 10.47 14.03
C GLY A 112 0.38 11.56 14.70
N THR A 113 1.65 11.69 14.33
CA THR A 113 2.57 12.72 14.84
C THR A 113 2.11 14.14 14.47
N VAL A 114 1.72 14.34 13.21
CA VAL A 114 1.22 15.64 12.72
C VAL A 114 -0.10 15.98 13.38
N LEU A 115 -1.02 15.02 13.49
CA LEU A 115 -2.31 15.21 14.18
C LEU A 115 -2.11 15.56 15.66
N ALA A 116 -1.22 14.86 16.37
CA ALA A 116 -0.89 15.14 17.75
C ALA A 116 -0.32 16.58 17.93
N ALA A 117 0.55 17.01 17.01
CA ALA A 117 1.07 18.38 17.00
C ALA A 117 -0.04 19.41 16.74
N MET A 118 -0.94 19.15 15.80
CA MET A 118 -2.05 20.04 15.46
C MET A 118 -3.06 20.13 16.60
N LEU A 119 -3.40 19.03 17.27
CA LEU A 119 -4.31 19.02 18.41
C LEU A 119 -3.73 19.79 19.59
N ARG A 120 -2.43 19.68 19.83
CA ARG A 120 -1.77 20.35 20.96
C ARG A 120 -1.46 21.82 20.70
N HIS A 121 -1.12 22.21 19.47
CA HIS A 121 -0.61 23.54 19.15
C HIS A 121 -1.37 24.24 18.02
N LYS A 122 -2.51 23.69 17.56
CA LYS A 122 -3.31 24.12 16.40
C LYS A 122 -2.56 24.07 15.07
N THR A 123 -1.24 23.96 15.06
CA THR A 123 -0.39 23.85 13.88
C THR A 123 0.94 23.18 14.23
N VAL A 124 1.68 22.74 13.20
CA VAL A 124 3.09 22.35 13.33
C VAL A 124 3.93 23.63 13.25
N LEU A 125 4.80 23.88 14.22
CA LEU A 125 5.68 25.05 14.23
C LEU A 125 6.54 25.10 12.95
N GLY A 126 6.60 26.25 12.32
CA GLY A 126 7.29 26.45 11.06
C GLY A 126 6.47 26.10 9.80
N ALA A 127 5.29 25.48 9.95
CA ALA A 127 4.40 25.17 8.85
C ALA A 127 3.14 26.06 8.87
N ARG A 128 2.66 26.45 7.68
CA ARG A 128 1.41 27.20 7.58
C ARG A 128 0.21 26.28 7.81
N PRO A 129 -0.79 26.71 8.60
CA PRO A 129 -1.96 25.86 8.95
C PRO A 129 -2.73 25.37 7.73
N GLY A 130 -3.01 26.24 6.74
CA GLY A 130 -3.82 25.87 5.58
C GLY A 130 -3.24 24.74 4.72
N PRO A 131 -1.99 24.81 4.27
CA PRO A 131 -1.33 23.71 3.56
C PRO A 131 -1.25 22.43 4.39
N THR A 132 -0.95 22.53 5.70
CA THR A 132 -0.88 21.40 6.62
C THR A 132 -2.23 20.68 6.71
N GLN A 133 -3.31 21.41 6.93
CA GLN A 133 -4.66 20.85 6.99
C GLN A 133 -5.06 20.17 5.68
N ARG A 134 -4.72 20.78 4.53
CA ARG A 134 -5.00 20.17 3.22
C ARG A 134 -4.21 18.90 2.99
N LEU A 135 -2.94 18.86 3.40
CA LEU A 135 -2.12 17.64 3.30
C LEU A 135 -2.73 16.50 4.14
N VAL A 136 -3.09 16.78 5.39
CA VAL A 136 -3.77 15.81 6.27
C VAL A 136 -5.09 15.35 5.67
N LEU A 137 -5.90 16.28 5.14
CA LEU A 137 -7.17 15.96 4.48
C LEU A 137 -6.97 15.07 3.24
N VAL A 138 -5.92 15.32 2.45
CA VAL A 138 -5.59 14.47 1.29
C VAL A 138 -5.24 13.07 1.72
N VAL A 139 -4.42 12.90 2.76
CA VAL A 139 -4.02 11.57 3.26
C VAL A 139 -5.24 10.79 3.77
N ILE A 140 -6.04 11.41 4.66
CA ILE A 140 -7.25 10.77 5.21
C ILE A 140 -8.29 10.51 4.12
N GLY A 141 -8.53 11.50 3.25
CA GLY A 141 -9.48 11.36 2.15
C GLY A 141 -9.04 10.31 1.12
N THR A 142 -7.74 10.12 0.92
CA THR A 142 -7.23 9.04 0.07
C THR A 142 -7.53 7.67 0.69
N ALA A 143 -7.35 7.50 2.01
CA ALA A 143 -7.74 6.28 2.71
C ALA A 143 -9.24 6.00 2.55
N PHE A 144 -10.07 7.02 2.74
CA PHE A 144 -11.51 6.92 2.57
C PHE A 144 -11.91 6.48 1.14
N PHE A 145 -11.39 7.15 0.12
CA PHE A 145 -11.73 6.79 -1.27
C PHE A 145 -11.14 5.46 -1.71
N MET A 146 -10.03 5.04 -1.12
CA MET A 146 -9.43 3.74 -1.41
C MET A 146 -10.32 2.57 -0.95
N ALA A 147 -11.17 2.78 0.07
CA ALA A 147 -12.14 1.78 0.50
C ALA A 147 -13.15 1.41 -0.60
N PHE A 148 -13.40 2.29 -1.57
CA PHE A 148 -14.32 2.03 -2.68
C PHE A 148 -13.69 1.32 -3.88
N THR A 149 -12.40 1.00 -3.83
CA THR A 149 -11.78 0.20 -4.90
C THR A 149 -12.26 -1.26 -4.82
N PRO A 150 -12.60 -1.89 -5.95
CA PRO A 150 -13.14 -3.25 -5.93
C PRO A 150 -12.11 -4.30 -5.49
N THR A 151 -10.83 -4.04 -5.70
CA THR A 151 -9.74 -4.93 -5.27
C THR A 151 -9.02 -4.37 -4.05
N LYS A 152 -8.68 -5.24 -3.08
CA LYS A 152 -8.06 -4.86 -1.80
C LYS A 152 -6.57 -5.25 -1.74
N TRP A 153 -5.83 -4.90 -2.81
CA TRP A 153 -4.40 -5.20 -2.90
C TRP A 153 -3.53 -4.17 -2.16
N THR A 154 -2.48 -4.63 -1.52
CA THR A 154 -1.54 -3.75 -0.79
C THR A 154 -0.71 -2.84 -1.69
N HIS A 155 -0.55 -3.18 -2.99
CA HIS A 155 0.14 -2.29 -3.92
C HIS A 155 -0.60 -0.97 -4.18
N HIS A 156 -1.91 -0.91 -3.93
CA HIS A 156 -2.67 0.34 -4.01
C HIS A 156 -2.19 1.39 -3.02
N PHE A 157 -1.50 1.00 -1.94
CA PHE A 157 -0.85 1.94 -1.04
C PHE A 157 0.23 2.80 -1.71
N GLY A 158 0.68 2.44 -2.93
CA GLY A 158 1.55 3.28 -3.75
C GLY A 158 1.00 4.69 -4.02
N VAL A 159 -0.32 4.89 -3.92
CA VAL A 159 -0.96 6.22 -4.01
C VAL A 159 -0.44 7.20 -2.95
N TYR A 160 0.08 6.70 -1.83
CA TYR A 160 0.66 7.53 -0.77
C TYR A 160 2.11 7.98 -1.04
N ALA A 161 2.78 7.52 -2.11
CA ALA A 161 4.21 7.77 -2.31
C ALA A 161 4.58 9.27 -2.18
N GLY A 162 3.86 10.16 -2.88
CA GLY A 162 4.12 11.59 -2.81
C GLY A 162 3.61 12.26 -1.53
N VAL A 163 2.33 12.04 -1.20
CA VAL A 163 1.71 12.68 -0.03
C VAL A 163 2.23 12.09 1.28
N GLY A 164 2.59 10.81 1.29
CA GLY A 164 3.24 10.15 2.42
C GLY A 164 4.61 10.72 2.72
N ALA A 165 5.43 10.97 1.69
CA ALA A 165 6.72 11.64 1.85
C ALA A 165 6.57 13.05 2.42
N ALA A 166 5.58 13.83 1.93
CA ALA A 166 5.29 15.17 2.43
C ALA A 166 4.85 15.15 3.91
N VAL A 167 3.97 14.21 4.29
CA VAL A 167 3.53 14.07 5.67
C VAL A 167 4.66 13.57 6.59
N ALA A 168 5.55 12.69 6.10
CA ALA A 168 6.71 12.23 6.84
C ALA A 168 7.71 13.36 7.10
N ALA A 169 7.95 14.22 6.12
CA ALA A 169 8.78 15.41 6.29
C ALA A 169 8.19 16.36 7.35
N LEU A 170 6.88 16.62 7.31
CA LEU A 170 6.19 17.45 8.29
C LEU A 170 6.22 16.81 9.69
N ALA A 171 6.03 15.49 9.77
CA ALA A 171 6.13 14.74 11.00
C ALA A 171 7.53 14.78 11.61
N SER A 172 8.58 14.77 10.79
CA SER A 172 9.96 14.91 11.25
C SER A 172 10.20 16.26 11.94
N VAL A 173 9.63 17.35 11.40
CA VAL A 173 9.65 18.66 12.05
C VAL A 173 8.88 18.64 13.38
N ALA A 174 7.67 18.08 13.40
CA ALA A 174 6.88 17.97 14.62
C ALA A 174 7.57 17.11 15.68
N ALA A 175 8.13 15.96 15.28
CA ALA A 175 8.86 15.05 16.17
C ALA A 175 10.10 15.69 16.80
N SER A 176 10.86 16.49 16.03
CA SER A 176 12.01 17.22 16.56
C SER A 176 11.63 18.17 17.68
N GLN A 177 10.47 18.80 17.56
CA GLN A 177 9.93 19.71 18.60
C GLN A 177 9.51 18.96 19.87
N PHE A 178 8.89 17.77 19.74
CA PHE A 178 8.56 16.93 20.90
C PHE A 178 9.84 16.36 21.54
N ALA A 179 10.79 15.92 20.73
CA ALA A 179 12.05 15.36 21.19
C ALA A 179 12.93 16.39 21.89
N ALA A 180 12.87 17.68 21.48
CA ALA A 180 13.62 18.76 22.11
C ALA A 180 13.08 19.15 23.50
N ARG A 181 11.85 18.78 23.84
CA ARG A 181 11.21 19.15 25.11
C ARG A 181 11.57 18.23 26.27
N SER A 182 11.72 16.94 26.02
CA SER A 182 11.95 15.93 27.04
C SER A 182 12.72 14.74 26.51
N VAL A 183 13.65 14.24 27.34
CA VAL A 183 14.40 13.01 27.06
C VAL A 183 13.46 11.81 26.96
N ARG A 184 12.43 11.74 27.80
CA ARG A 184 11.35 10.75 27.77
C ARG A 184 10.69 10.65 26.40
N ASN A 185 10.16 11.80 25.92
CA ASN A 185 9.44 11.84 24.65
C ASN A 185 10.30 11.38 23.48
N ARG A 186 11.59 11.73 23.52
CA ARG A 186 12.55 11.32 22.51
C ARG A 186 12.75 9.81 22.47
N PHE A 187 12.96 9.17 23.62
CA PHE A 187 13.17 7.71 23.66
C PHE A 187 11.90 6.95 23.32
N LEU A 188 10.74 7.40 23.80
CA LEU A 188 9.46 6.75 23.43
C LEU A 188 9.18 6.87 21.94
N TYR A 189 9.38 8.04 21.34
CA TYR A 189 9.15 8.23 19.90
C TYR A 189 10.15 7.43 19.05
N LEU A 190 11.43 7.41 19.45
CA LEU A 190 12.45 6.58 18.81
C LEU A 190 12.10 5.10 18.92
N GLY A 191 11.72 4.64 20.10
CA GLY A 191 11.33 3.25 20.35
C GLY A 191 10.13 2.82 19.50
N ILE A 192 9.08 3.65 19.44
CA ILE A 192 7.90 3.38 18.58
C ILE A 192 8.31 3.33 17.10
N THR A 193 9.17 4.25 16.64
CA THR A 193 9.63 4.27 15.25
C THR A 193 10.39 3.00 14.89
N ILE A 194 11.31 2.56 15.76
CA ILE A 194 12.09 1.33 15.56
C ILE A 194 11.19 0.09 15.69
N PHE A 195 10.22 0.09 16.60
CA PHE A 195 9.24 -0.99 16.75
C PHE A 195 8.43 -1.20 15.47
N LEU A 196 7.92 -0.14 14.86
CA LEU A 196 7.23 -0.24 13.58
C LEU A 196 8.17 -0.70 12.45
N GLY A 197 9.45 -0.31 12.51
CA GLY A 197 10.49 -0.85 11.64
C GLY A 197 10.68 -2.36 11.82
N ALA A 198 10.68 -2.86 13.05
CA ALA A 198 10.76 -4.29 13.35
C ALA A 198 9.55 -5.06 12.80
N LEU A 199 8.33 -4.54 12.99
CA LEU A 199 7.12 -5.11 12.40
C LEU A 199 7.17 -5.16 10.86
N ALA A 200 7.74 -4.15 10.24
CA ALA A 200 7.94 -4.16 8.79
C ALA A 200 8.96 -5.23 8.37
N LEU A 201 10.07 -5.35 9.08
CA LEU A 201 11.12 -6.35 8.83
C LEU A 201 10.67 -7.80 9.07
N ALA A 202 9.57 -8.03 9.76
CA ALA A 202 8.96 -9.35 9.89
C ALA A 202 8.29 -9.85 8.58
N GLY A 203 8.14 -8.97 7.58
CA GLY A 203 7.71 -9.35 6.23
C GLY A 203 8.86 -9.92 5.40
N ILE A 204 8.52 -10.68 4.37
CA ILE A 204 9.48 -11.15 3.37
C ILE A 204 10.07 -9.97 2.59
N ASN A 205 11.27 -10.12 2.03
CA ASN A 205 11.85 -9.13 1.11
C ASN A 205 11.42 -9.40 -0.33
N GLY A 206 10.17 -9.83 -0.50
CA GLY A 206 9.61 -10.27 -1.76
C GLY A 206 9.07 -9.12 -2.61
N TRP A 207 9.11 -9.38 -3.92
CA TRP A 207 8.55 -8.53 -4.96
C TRP A 207 7.68 -9.39 -5.86
N TRP A 208 6.82 -8.77 -6.66
CA TRP A 208 5.95 -9.53 -7.54
C TRP A 208 6.70 -10.12 -8.75
N TYR A 209 6.33 -11.38 -9.11
CA TYR A 209 6.76 -12.07 -10.31
C TYR A 209 8.29 -12.08 -10.48
N VAL A 210 8.75 -11.86 -11.71
CA VAL A 210 10.17 -11.84 -12.09
C VAL A 210 11.01 -10.80 -11.36
N SER A 211 10.39 -9.75 -10.77
CA SER A 211 11.11 -8.75 -9.99
C SER A 211 11.67 -9.27 -8.67
N SER A 212 11.29 -10.47 -8.23
CA SER A 212 11.91 -11.16 -7.09
C SER A 212 13.19 -11.91 -7.45
N LEU A 213 13.47 -12.16 -8.72
CA LEU A 213 14.65 -12.95 -9.14
C LEU A 213 15.95 -12.27 -8.71
N GLY A 214 16.79 -13.02 -7.99
CA GLY A 214 18.08 -12.54 -7.48
C GLY A 214 18.01 -11.60 -6.29
N VAL A 215 16.82 -11.16 -5.86
CA VAL A 215 16.66 -10.35 -4.65
C VAL A 215 16.96 -11.20 -3.41
N PRO A 216 17.84 -10.73 -2.50
CA PRO A 216 18.13 -11.48 -1.29
C PRO A 216 16.89 -11.57 -0.39
N TRP A 217 16.66 -12.75 0.21
CA TRP A 217 15.52 -13.03 1.10
C TRP A 217 14.13 -12.78 0.47
N TYR A 218 13.98 -12.99 -0.84
CA TYR A 218 12.73 -12.69 -1.53
C TYR A 218 11.55 -13.56 -1.04
N ASP A 219 11.83 -14.73 -0.51
CA ASP A 219 10.88 -15.75 -0.06
C ASP A 219 10.74 -15.83 1.46
N LYS A 220 11.53 -15.05 2.19
CA LYS A 220 11.60 -15.11 3.66
C LYS A 220 11.93 -13.75 4.28
N PRO A 221 11.72 -13.60 5.61
CA PRO A 221 12.21 -12.44 6.34
C PRO A 221 13.73 -12.32 6.28
N ILE A 222 14.21 -11.07 6.31
CA ILE A 222 15.63 -10.77 6.32
C ILE A 222 16.28 -11.41 7.56
N SER A 223 17.29 -12.27 7.36
CA SER A 223 17.93 -13.02 8.43
C SER A 223 19.47 -12.98 8.31
N ILE A 224 20.14 -13.06 9.45
CA ILE A 224 21.59 -13.16 9.59
C ILE A 224 21.88 -14.40 10.43
N LYS A 225 22.59 -15.38 9.86
CA LYS A 225 22.90 -16.66 10.54
C LYS A 225 21.65 -17.24 11.23
N ASP A 226 20.57 -17.40 10.46
CA ASP A 226 19.27 -17.96 10.86
C ASP A 226 18.47 -17.14 11.89
N THR A 227 19.02 -16.04 12.40
CA THR A 227 18.29 -15.12 13.27
C THR A 227 17.62 -14.03 12.43
N GLN A 228 16.30 -13.88 12.59
CA GLN A 228 15.55 -12.82 11.91
C GLN A 228 15.97 -11.44 12.43
N VAL A 229 16.29 -10.54 11.50
CA VAL A 229 16.65 -9.15 11.84
C VAL A 229 15.51 -8.43 12.54
N SER A 230 14.27 -8.75 12.20
CA SER A 230 13.06 -8.24 12.88
C SER A 230 13.10 -8.48 14.39
N THR A 231 13.52 -9.66 14.84
CA THR A 231 13.62 -10.00 16.27
C THR A 231 14.69 -9.16 16.96
N ILE A 232 15.86 -8.99 16.33
CA ILE A 232 16.95 -8.17 16.89
C ILE A 232 16.50 -6.72 17.03
N VAL A 233 15.88 -6.17 15.97
CA VAL A 233 15.38 -4.79 15.97
C VAL A 233 14.24 -4.61 16.97
N LEU A 234 13.36 -5.62 17.14
CA LEU A 234 12.30 -5.63 18.15
C LEU A 234 12.88 -5.52 19.57
N VAL A 235 13.87 -6.34 19.90
CA VAL A 235 14.54 -6.29 21.22
C VAL A 235 15.14 -4.89 21.46
N ILE A 236 15.82 -4.32 20.48
CA ILE A 236 16.38 -2.96 20.58
C ILE A 236 15.26 -1.94 20.81
N ALA A 237 14.15 -2.02 20.07
CA ALA A 237 13.01 -1.13 20.22
C ALA A 237 12.42 -1.20 21.64
N LEU A 238 12.20 -2.41 22.15
CA LEU A 238 11.66 -2.65 23.49
C LEU A 238 12.59 -2.09 24.58
N LEU A 239 13.90 -2.31 24.49
CA LEU A 239 14.87 -1.75 25.42
C LEU A 239 14.84 -0.21 25.43
N ILE A 240 14.76 0.42 24.25
CA ILE A 240 14.64 1.87 24.13
C ILE A 240 13.33 2.37 24.76
N MET A 241 12.21 1.66 24.52
CA MET A 241 10.90 2.01 25.11
C MET A 241 10.91 1.86 26.64
N VAL A 242 11.46 0.76 27.16
CA VAL A 242 11.62 0.56 28.60
C VAL A 242 12.45 1.68 29.20
N TRP A 243 13.57 2.07 28.57
CA TRP A 243 14.36 3.20 29.00
C TRP A 243 13.56 4.51 29.00
N GLY A 244 12.72 4.74 27.97
CA GLY A 244 11.80 5.88 27.92
C GLY A 244 10.81 5.90 29.07
N VAL A 245 10.25 4.74 29.43
CA VAL A 245 9.35 4.58 30.58
C VAL A 245 10.07 4.86 31.91
N ILE A 246 11.28 4.32 32.08
CA ILE A 246 12.11 4.60 33.26
C ILE A 246 12.37 6.12 33.41
N GLN A 247 12.65 6.81 32.30
CA GLN A 247 12.80 8.26 32.32
C GLN A 247 11.50 8.99 32.72
N SER A 248 10.31 8.43 32.42
CA SER A 248 9.04 8.97 32.88
C SER A 248 8.96 8.95 34.41
N PHE A 249 9.18 7.79 35.01
CA PHE A 249 9.15 7.66 36.48
C PHE A 249 10.19 8.55 37.18
N ARG A 250 11.39 8.69 36.60
CA ARG A 250 12.42 9.55 37.14
C ARG A 250 12.01 11.03 37.13
N LEU A 251 11.36 11.48 36.05
CA LEU A 251 10.86 12.85 35.95
C LEU A 251 9.72 13.11 36.93
N ASP A 252 8.75 12.20 36.99
CA ASP A 252 7.60 12.31 37.87
C ASP A 252 8.05 12.38 39.36
N ILE A 253 9.05 11.55 39.76
CA ILE A 253 9.62 11.59 41.09
C ILE A 253 10.35 12.93 41.35
N GLN A 254 11.12 13.41 40.37
CA GLN A 254 11.84 14.69 40.51
C GLN A 254 10.90 15.89 40.59
N GLU A 255 9.82 15.88 39.80
CA GLU A 255 8.79 16.92 39.86
C GLU A 255 8.05 16.91 41.22
N THR A 256 7.78 15.72 41.77
CA THR A 256 7.14 15.57 43.09
C THR A 256 8.03 16.03 44.24
N LEU A 257 9.36 15.86 44.11
CA LEU A 257 10.33 16.27 45.12
C LEU A 257 10.74 17.74 45.01
N ALA A 258 10.38 18.43 43.91
CA ALA A 258 10.63 19.86 43.77
C ALA A 258 9.63 20.66 44.60
N GLU A 259 10.08 21.19 45.74
CA GLU A 259 9.23 21.89 46.74
C GLU A 259 8.85 23.33 46.31
N THR A 260 9.56 23.92 45.35
CA THR A 260 9.36 25.30 44.91
C THR A 260 9.25 25.47 43.43
N ASN A 261 8.53 26.51 42.94
CA ASN A 261 8.42 26.83 41.51
C ASN A 261 9.78 27.08 40.85
N SER A 262 10.75 27.65 41.60
CA SER A 262 12.10 27.91 41.11
C SER A 262 12.91 26.63 40.91
N GLU A 263 12.71 25.59 41.70
CA GLU A 263 13.33 24.27 41.52
C GLU A 263 12.73 23.52 40.34
N SER A 264 11.41 23.60 40.16
CA SER A 264 10.72 23.03 39.00
C SER A 264 11.16 23.66 37.68
N GLU A 265 11.33 24.99 37.63
CA GLU A 265 11.87 25.69 36.46
C GLU A 265 13.33 25.30 36.16
N ALA A 266 14.15 25.16 37.19
CA ALA A 266 15.54 24.75 37.04
C ALA A 266 15.65 23.29 36.50
N LEU A 267 14.76 22.41 36.99
CA LEU A 267 14.66 21.03 36.51
C LEU A 267 14.28 20.99 35.05
N GLU A 268 13.25 21.72 34.64
CA GLU A 268 12.80 21.80 33.25
C GLU A 268 13.90 22.32 32.31
N LYS A 269 14.64 23.35 32.75
CA LYS A 269 15.76 23.91 32.02
C LYS A 269 16.90 22.89 31.84
N ARG A 270 17.21 22.09 32.86
CA ARG A 270 18.20 21.00 32.78
C ARG A 270 17.77 19.89 31.82
N GLU A 271 16.51 19.49 31.86
CA GLU A 271 15.97 18.47 30.97
C GLU A 271 15.97 18.95 29.54
N ARG A 272 15.61 20.18 29.23
CA ARG A 272 15.71 20.79 27.90
C ARG A 272 17.15 20.82 27.40
N ALA A 273 18.12 21.18 28.25
CA ALA A 273 19.54 21.21 27.89
C ALA A 273 20.10 19.79 27.60
N ARG A 274 19.66 18.77 28.36
CA ARG A 274 19.99 17.37 28.11
C ARG A 274 19.37 16.86 26.80
N ALA A 275 18.09 17.20 26.57
CA ALA A 275 17.40 16.84 25.35
C ALA A 275 18.07 17.43 24.09
N GLN A 276 18.59 18.65 24.20
CA GLN A 276 19.25 19.34 23.08
C GLN A 276 20.63 18.72 22.72
N ARG A 277 21.38 18.14 23.67
CA ARG A 277 22.73 17.58 23.41
C ARG A 277 22.75 16.46 22.35
N PHE A 278 21.66 15.70 22.23
CA PHE A 278 21.53 14.61 21.27
C PHE A 278 20.44 14.84 20.21
N ALA A 279 19.91 16.06 20.16
CA ALA A 279 18.78 16.40 19.30
C ALA A 279 19.08 16.13 17.82
N ALA A 280 20.29 16.39 17.36
CA ALA A 280 20.69 16.21 15.96
C ALA A 280 20.56 14.76 15.46
N LEU A 281 20.93 13.77 16.30
CA LEU A 281 20.87 12.34 15.94
C LEU A 281 19.49 11.72 16.14
N THR A 282 18.70 12.22 17.07
CA THR A 282 17.42 11.62 17.49
C THR A 282 16.20 12.48 17.18
N SER A 283 16.40 13.62 16.54
CA SER A 283 15.32 14.57 16.23
C SER A 283 14.37 14.11 15.13
N SER A 284 14.86 13.23 14.25
CA SER A 284 14.05 12.76 13.12
C SER A 284 14.31 11.26 12.80
N PRO A 285 13.93 10.34 13.69
CA PRO A 285 14.16 8.92 13.48
C PRO A 285 13.45 8.39 12.23
N ILE A 286 12.28 8.95 11.86
CA ILE A 286 11.57 8.60 10.62
C ILE A 286 12.46 8.87 9.42
N ALA A 287 13.06 10.06 9.31
CA ALA A 287 13.89 10.43 8.15
C ALA A 287 15.12 9.52 8.02
N VAL A 288 15.78 9.22 9.13
CA VAL A 288 16.97 8.33 9.15
C VAL A 288 16.58 6.92 8.73
N LEU A 289 15.48 6.39 9.28
CA LEU A 289 15.00 5.06 8.96
C LEU A 289 14.52 4.95 7.51
N CYS A 290 13.81 5.97 7.00
CA CYS A 290 13.42 6.03 5.59
C CYS A 290 14.64 6.05 4.66
N ALA A 291 15.66 6.85 4.96
CA ALA A 291 16.90 6.88 4.18
C ALA A 291 17.59 5.52 4.16
N PHE A 292 17.69 4.87 5.32
CA PHE A 292 18.27 3.52 5.43
C PHE A 292 17.50 2.51 4.57
N VAL A 293 16.18 2.51 4.64
CA VAL A 293 15.32 1.59 3.86
C VAL A 293 15.43 1.83 2.36
N VAL A 294 15.53 3.09 1.92
CA VAL A 294 15.77 3.42 0.50
C VAL A 294 17.11 2.85 0.04
N VAL A 295 18.17 3.09 0.81
CA VAL A 295 19.52 2.55 0.51
C VAL A 295 19.49 1.03 0.47
N PHE A 296 18.85 0.39 1.45
CA PHE A 296 18.71 -1.07 1.48
C PHE A 296 17.98 -1.62 0.25
N ASN A 297 16.85 -1.02 -0.13
CA ASN A 297 16.11 -1.46 -1.31
C ASN A 297 16.91 -1.26 -2.60
N CYS A 298 17.60 -0.12 -2.75
CA CYS A 298 18.50 0.12 -3.89
C CYS A 298 19.63 -0.90 -3.94
N ALA A 299 20.23 -1.23 -2.79
CA ALA A 299 21.30 -2.23 -2.70
C ALA A 299 20.77 -3.65 -3.02
N ALA A 300 19.58 -4.01 -2.54
CA ALA A 300 18.95 -5.29 -2.82
C ALA A 300 18.66 -5.46 -4.33
N MET A 301 18.11 -4.42 -4.97
CA MET A 301 17.88 -4.40 -6.41
C MET A 301 19.16 -4.37 -7.22
N GLY A 302 20.17 -3.60 -6.80
CA GLY A 302 21.49 -3.58 -7.44
C GLY A 302 22.16 -4.94 -7.39
N LYS A 303 22.11 -5.63 -6.24
CA LYS A 303 22.61 -7.00 -6.09
C LYS A 303 21.85 -7.97 -7.00
N ALA A 304 20.53 -7.88 -7.07
CA ALA A 304 19.72 -8.71 -7.96
C ALA A 304 20.11 -8.52 -9.43
N PHE A 305 20.25 -7.26 -9.86
CA PHE A 305 20.67 -6.92 -11.21
C PHE A 305 22.04 -7.52 -11.55
N ILE A 306 23.04 -7.35 -10.69
CA ILE A 306 24.39 -7.88 -10.91
C ILE A 306 24.38 -9.41 -10.96
N LYS A 307 23.61 -10.06 -10.08
CA LYS A 307 23.51 -11.52 -10.02
C LYS A 307 22.80 -12.11 -11.25
N GLN A 308 21.84 -11.42 -11.81
CA GLN A 308 21.07 -11.88 -12.99
C GLN A 308 21.78 -11.58 -14.31
N TYR A 309 22.68 -10.60 -14.36
CA TYR A 309 23.41 -10.27 -15.59
C TYR A 309 24.23 -11.46 -16.10
N PRO A 310 24.22 -11.80 -17.41
CA PRO A 310 23.58 -11.11 -18.53
C PRO A 310 22.14 -11.54 -18.85
N ALA A 311 21.53 -12.37 -18.01
CA ALA A 311 20.14 -12.80 -18.23
C ALA A 311 19.16 -11.59 -18.22
N TYR A 312 17.96 -11.83 -18.75
CA TYR A 312 16.95 -10.77 -18.77
C TYR A 312 16.66 -10.22 -17.36
N SER A 313 16.59 -8.90 -17.30
CA SER A 313 16.00 -8.17 -16.18
C SER A 313 15.26 -6.95 -16.73
N VAL A 314 14.20 -6.53 -16.02
CA VAL A 314 13.44 -5.33 -16.40
C VAL A 314 14.34 -4.09 -16.49
N GLY A 315 15.30 -3.95 -15.57
CA GLY A 315 16.27 -2.85 -15.60
C GLY A 315 17.14 -2.87 -16.86
N LEU A 316 17.63 -4.05 -17.26
CA LEU A 316 18.41 -4.20 -18.48
C LEU A 316 17.55 -3.94 -19.73
N GLY A 317 16.32 -4.42 -19.75
CA GLY A 317 15.37 -4.14 -20.83
C GLY A 317 15.10 -2.66 -20.99
N ASN A 318 14.86 -1.94 -19.90
CA ASN A 318 14.66 -0.49 -19.92
C ASN A 318 15.89 0.29 -20.45
N ILE A 319 17.09 -0.09 -20.01
CA ILE A 319 18.34 0.53 -20.50
C ILE A 319 18.51 0.28 -22.02
N ARG A 320 18.24 -0.94 -22.47
CA ARG A 320 18.32 -1.31 -23.90
C ARG A 320 17.26 -0.58 -24.75
N THR A 321 16.06 -0.38 -24.19
CA THR A 321 15.01 0.41 -24.87
C THR A 321 15.43 1.86 -25.05
N LEU A 322 16.08 2.47 -24.08
CA LEU A 322 16.65 3.81 -24.23
C LEU A 322 17.73 3.87 -25.30
N ALA A 323 18.42 2.75 -25.55
CA ALA A 323 19.41 2.61 -26.63
C ALA A 323 18.79 2.17 -27.98
N GLY A 324 17.47 2.20 -28.13
CA GLY A 324 16.75 1.87 -29.35
C GLY A 324 16.46 0.37 -29.55
N LYS A 325 16.76 -0.50 -28.58
CA LYS A 325 16.42 -1.93 -28.62
C LYS A 325 15.12 -2.17 -27.87
N THR A 326 14.02 -2.28 -28.58
CA THR A 326 12.66 -2.34 -28.02
C THR A 326 12.11 -3.75 -27.79
N CYS A 327 12.80 -4.81 -28.26
CA CYS A 327 12.33 -6.19 -28.14
C CYS A 327 12.29 -6.72 -26.69
N GLN A 328 13.01 -6.08 -25.77
CA GLN A 328 12.99 -6.40 -24.33
C GLN A 328 13.11 -7.90 -24.03
N MET A 329 12.06 -8.49 -23.43
CA MET A 329 12.05 -9.90 -23.06
C MET A 329 11.98 -10.83 -24.27
N ALA A 330 11.49 -10.37 -25.43
CA ALA A 330 11.36 -11.20 -26.62
C ALA A 330 12.70 -11.75 -27.11
N ASP A 331 13.81 -11.02 -26.89
CA ASP A 331 15.16 -11.51 -27.24
C ASP A 331 15.63 -12.72 -26.39
N TYR A 332 14.94 -13.01 -25.27
CA TYR A 332 15.28 -14.08 -24.34
C TYR A 332 14.26 -15.21 -24.32
N VAL A 333 13.22 -15.13 -25.14
CA VAL A 333 12.18 -16.14 -25.25
C VAL A 333 12.47 -17.00 -26.48
N GLU A 334 12.66 -18.28 -26.25
CA GLU A 334 12.72 -19.27 -27.33
C GLU A 334 11.30 -19.69 -27.68
N VAL A 335 10.98 -19.61 -28.99
CA VAL A 335 9.69 -20.07 -29.49
C VAL A 335 9.78 -21.57 -29.74
N GLU A 336 8.96 -22.35 -29.05
CA GLU A 336 8.81 -23.77 -29.32
C GLU A 336 8.20 -23.96 -30.72
N LYS A 337 9.02 -24.47 -31.65
CA LYS A 337 8.60 -24.69 -33.07
C LYS A 337 7.67 -25.89 -33.23
N HIS A 338 7.79 -26.84 -32.32
CA HIS A 338 7.02 -28.06 -32.29
C HIS A 338 6.46 -28.32 -30.89
N PRO A 339 5.34 -27.69 -30.53
CA PRO A 339 4.80 -27.76 -29.17
C PRO A 339 4.56 -29.17 -28.63
N SER A 340 4.37 -30.13 -29.53
CA SER A 340 4.15 -31.54 -29.18
C SER A 340 5.45 -32.36 -29.01
N SER A 341 6.63 -31.81 -29.34
CA SER A 341 7.88 -32.60 -29.35
C SER A 341 8.40 -32.94 -27.96
N ASN A 342 8.09 -32.09 -26.98
CA ASN A 342 8.53 -32.23 -25.58
C ASN A 342 7.39 -32.60 -24.61
N MET A 343 6.23 -32.95 -25.17
CA MET A 343 5.12 -33.42 -24.34
C MET A 343 5.29 -34.91 -24.03
N LEU A 344 4.74 -35.32 -22.86
CA LEU A 344 4.65 -36.74 -22.52
C LEU A 344 3.87 -37.48 -23.58
N SER A 345 4.35 -38.65 -23.95
CA SER A 345 3.65 -39.52 -24.89
C SER A 345 2.34 -40.00 -24.24
N THR A 346 1.29 -40.06 -25.04
CA THR A 346 0.03 -40.70 -24.62
C THR A 346 0.27 -42.20 -24.41
N ALA A 347 -0.44 -42.78 -23.42
CA ALA A 347 -0.27 -44.21 -23.07
C ALA A 347 -0.59 -45.16 -24.22
N ASP A 348 -1.44 -44.74 -25.15
CA ASP A 348 -1.87 -45.51 -26.34
C ASP A 348 -1.03 -45.18 -27.60
N GLY A 349 -0.04 -44.32 -27.51
CA GLY A 349 0.80 -43.89 -28.64
C GLY A 349 0.09 -42.95 -29.62
N SER A 350 -1.11 -42.50 -29.35
CA SER A 350 -1.82 -41.50 -30.15
C SER A 350 -1.12 -40.14 -30.10
N LYS A 351 -1.45 -39.23 -31.01
CA LYS A 351 -0.97 -37.86 -30.92
C LYS A 351 -1.75 -37.11 -29.83
N PHE A 352 -1.07 -36.40 -28.99
CA PHE A 352 -1.69 -35.63 -27.90
C PHE A 352 -2.86 -34.75 -28.34
N LYS A 353 -2.76 -34.13 -29.52
CA LYS A 353 -3.85 -33.36 -30.12
C LYS A 353 -5.12 -34.18 -30.38
N ASP A 354 -4.94 -35.46 -30.76
CA ASP A 354 -6.06 -36.34 -31.07
C ASP A 354 -6.75 -36.84 -29.80
N SER A 355 -6.00 -36.91 -28.70
CA SER A 355 -6.52 -37.20 -27.35
C SER A 355 -7.33 -36.06 -26.75
N LEU A 356 -7.17 -34.84 -27.26
CA LEU A 356 -7.90 -33.63 -26.84
C LEU A 356 -9.08 -33.28 -27.73
N THR A 357 -9.44 -34.16 -28.68
CA THR A 357 -10.63 -33.96 -29.52
C THR A 357 -11.92 -34.16 -28.73
N ALA A 358 -13.01 -33.52 -29.16
CA ALA A 358 -14.29 -33.50 -28.43
C ALA A 358 -14.80 -34.89 -28.05
N ASP A 359 -14.56 -35.89 -28.91
CA ASP A 359 -15.01 -37.26 -28.68
C ASP A 359 -14.20 -38.04 -27.64
N ASN A 360 -12.98 -37.58 -27.33
CA ASN A 360 -12.06 -38.19 -26.35
C ASN A 360 -11.90 -37.39 -25.08
N ASN A 361 -12.58 -36.28 -24.93
CA ASN A 361 -12.55 -35.45 -23.74
C ASN A 361 -13.22 -36.07 -22.49
N GLN A 362 -13.77 -37.25 -22.59
CA GLN A 362 -14.40 -37.93 -21.46
C GLN A 362 -13.43 -38.24 -20.32
N ASN A 363 -12.12 -38.32 -20.60
CA ASN A 363 -11.10 -38.58 -19.60
C ASN A 363 -10.62 -37.32 -18.83
N PHE A 364 -10.96 -36.14 -19.31
CA PHE A 364 -10.91 -34.90 -18.54
C PHE A 364 -12.21 -34.68 -17.78
N GLY A 365 -12.90 -35.78 -17.44
CA GLY A 365 -14.02 -35.76 -16.51
C GLY A 365 -13.61 -35.01 -15.27
N ALA A 366 -14.23 -33.91 -15.11
CA ALA A 366 -13.97 -32.84 -14.22
C ALA A 366 -13.80 -33.33 -12.78
N ASN A 367 -12.68 -33.63 -12.30
CA ASN A 367 -12.40 -33.76 -10.85
C ASN A 367 -13.04 -32.59 -10.08
N ASN A 368 -14.38 -32.51 -10.06
CA ASN A 368 -15.17 -31.40 -9.54
C ASN A 368 -14.88 -30.03 -10.18
N ILE A 369 -14.23 -29.95 -11.33
CA ILE A 369 -14.14 -28.74 -12.12
C ILE A 369 -15.44 -28.66 -12.92
N PRO A 370 -16.29 -27.65 -12.75
CA PRO A 370 -17.51 -27.49 -13.54
C PRO A 370 -17.18 -27.49 -15.02
N ALA A 371 -17.94 -28.22 -15.84
CA ALA A 371 -17.73 -28.33 -17.30
C ALA A 371 -17.74 -26.98 -18.02
N ALA A 372 -18.32 -25.95 -17.44
CA ALA A 372 -18.17 -24.56 -17.83
C ALA A 372 -18.01 -23.72 -16.57
N ILE A 373 -16.83 -23.17 -16.37
CA ILE A 373 -16.61 -22.17 -15.31
C ILE A 373 -17.37 -20.88 -15.66
N TYR A 374 -17.57 -20.64 -16.95
CA TYR A 374 -18.41 -19.58 -17.50
C TYR A 374 -19.14 -20.15 -18.73
N PRO A 375 -20.48 -20.32 -18.69
CA PRO A 375 -21.25 -20.61 -19.90
C PRO A 375 -20.96 -19.48 -20.89
N ASP A 376 -20.87 -19.82 -22.17
CA ASP A 376 -20.56 -18.96 -23.31
C ASP A 376 -20.89 -17.47 -23.07
N ILE A 377 -20.00 -16.78 -22.33
CA ILE A 377 -20.14 -15.36 -22.15
C ILE A 377 -19.73 -14.73 -23.47
N ASP A 378 -20.67 -14.37 -24.28
CA ASP A 378 -20.42 -13.50 -25.41
C ASP A 378 -20.01 -12.13 -24.88
N PHE A 379 -18.70 -11.94 -24.76
CA PHE A 379 -18.12 -10.69 -24.28
C PHE A 379 -18.46 -9.48 -25.15
N ASN A 380 -19.13 -9.69 -26.28
CA ASN A 380 -19.57 -8.63 -27.18
C ASN A 380 -20.96 -8.11 -26.86
N THR A 381 -21.73 -8.76 -26.00
CA THR A 381 -23.09 -8.34 -25.64
C THR A 381 -23.18 -7.89 -24.17
N VAL A 382 -23.78 -6.72 -23.96
CA VAL A 382 -24.01 -6.16 -22.61
C VAL A 382 -24.97 -7.02 -21.80
N ASP A 383 -25.90 -7.70 -22.50
CA ASP A 383 -26.97 -8.51 -21.91
C ASP A 383 -26.44 -9.74 -21.17
N THR A 384 -25.30 -10.31 -21.62
CA THR A 384 -24.67 -11.47 -20.97
C THR A 384 -24.01 -11.10 -19.62
N VAL A 385 -23.54 -9.87 -19.48
CA VAL A 385 -22.97 -9.39 -18.21
C VAL A 385 -24.08 -9.20 -17.16
N ASP A 386 -25.23 -8.66 -17.60
CA ASP A 386 -26.37 -8.45 -16.71
C ASP A 386 -27.01 -9.78 -16.27
N ALA A 387 -27.10 -10.78 -17.17
CA ALA A 387 -27.53 -12.14 -16.85
C ALA A 387 -26.60 -12.84 -15.85
N ALA A 388 -25.29 -12.71 -16.04
CA ALA A 388 -24.29 -13.25 -15.14
C ALA A 388 -24.25 -12.55 -13.77
N GLU A 389 -24.57 -11.26 -13.70
CA GLU A 389 -24.75 -10.53 -12.43
C GLU A 389 -26.00 -11.00 -11.68
N GLN A 390 -27.10 -11.31 -12.38
CA GLN A 390 -28.33 -11.85 -11.79
C GLN A 390 -28.10 -13.26 -11.22
N GLU A 391 -27.45 -14.15 -11.96
CA GLU A 391 -27.12 -15.49 -11.51
C GLU A 391 -26.20 -15.48 -10.27
N ARG A 392 -25.25 -14.55 -10.21
CA ARG A 392 -24.39 -14.35 -9.05
C ARG A 392 -25.13 -13.82 -7.83
N ALA A 393 -26.08 -12.91 -8.05
CA ALA A 393 -26.95 -12.38 -6.99
C ALA A 393 -27.86 -13.48 -6.43
N GLU A 394 -28.39 -14.37 -7.27
CA GLU A 394 -29.19 -15.51 -6.88
C GLU A 394 -28.37 -16.56 -6.12
N ASN A 395 -27.15 -16.87 -6.59
CA ASN A 395 -26.24 -17.78 -5.90
C ASN A 395 -25.79 -17.25 -4.54
N ASN A 396 -25.59 -15.95 -4.39
CA ASN A 396 -25.30 -15.32 -3.10
C ASN A 396 -26.50 -15.33 -2.16
N LYS A 397 -27.72 -15.16 -2.67
CA LYS A 397 -28.94 -15.33 -1.88
C LYS A 397 -29.12 -16.77 -1.41
N SER A 398 -28.86 -17.74 -2.25
CA SER A 398 -28.90 -19.17 -1.92
C SER A 398 -27.86 -19.54 -0.85
N ARG A 399 -26.62 -19.04 -0.94
CA ARG A 399 -25.58 -19.25 0.09
C ARG A 399 -25.95 -18.60 1.43
N ASN A 400 -26.51 -17.41 1.42
CA ASN A 400 -26.93 -16.74 2.66
C ASN A 400 -28.16 -17.42 3.31
N SER A 401 -29.06 -18.01 2.52
CA SER A 401 -30.18 -18.78 3.07
C SER A 401 -29.72 -20.11 3.66
N THR A 402 -28.67 -20.73 3.12
CA THR A 402 -28.12 -21.99 3.65
C THR A 402 -27.33 -21.75 4.94
N ASN A 403 -26.67 -20.61 5.09
CA ASN A 403 -25.96 -20.25 6.33
C ASN A 403 -26.90 -19.81 7.48
N ASN A 404 -28.10 -19.32 7.18
CA ASN A 404 -29.09 -18.97 8.21
C ASN A 404 -29.94 -20.16 8.70
N SER A 405 -29.84 -21.32 8.08
CA SER A 405 -30.56 -22.53 8.49
C SER A 405 -29.72 -23.52 9.29
N SER A 406 -28.45 -23.18 9.65
CA SER A 406 -27.54 -24.07 10.38
C SER A 406 -27.28 -23.69 11.83
N ASP A 407 -28.01 -22.74 12.40
CA ASP A 407 -27.90 -22.37 13.83
C ASP A 407 -29.13 -22.87 14.65
N THR A 408 -29.50 -24.13 14.51
CA THR A 408 -30.26 -24.82 15.54
C THR A 408 -29.98 -26.34 15.48
N ASP A 409 -29.53 -26.79 16.63
CA ASP A 409 -29.49 -28.17 17.16
C ASP A 409 -28.24 -29.02 16.99
N SER A 410 -27.66 -29.16 18.16
CA SER A 410 -27.20 -30.36 18.89
C SER A 410 -25.98 -31.14 18.37
N SER A 411 -25.05 -31.10 19.26
CA SER A 411 -24.29 -32.25 19.89
C SER A 411 -24.26 -33.58 19.14
N ASP A 412 -23.04 -34.03 19.07
CA ASP A 412 -22.56 -35.40 19.09
C ASP A 412 -22.06 -36.06 17.80
N GLN A 413 -20.85 -36.45 17.98
CA GLN A 413 -20.13 -37.62 17.46
C GLN A 413 -19.38 -37.59 16.14
N SER A 414 -18.11 -37.81 16.39
CA SER A 414 -17.25 -38.79 15.68
C SER A 414 -16.33 -38.26 14.58
N LYS A 415 -15.08 -38.22 15.00
CA LYS A 415 -13.85 -38.46 14.22
C LYS A 415 -14.08 -39.10 12.85
N ASN A 416 -13.64 -38.45 11.82
CA ASN A 416 -12.86 -39.13 10.79
C ASN A 416 -11.83 -38.18 10.16
N ASN A 417 -10.59 -38.48 10.47
CA ASN A 417 -9.39 -38.03 9.79
C ASN A 417 -9.45 -38.50 8.32
N SER A 418 -9.44 -37.54 7.39
CA SER A 418 -8.94 -37.83 6.05
C SER A 418 -8.05 -36.68 5.60
N THR A 419 -6.78 -36.85 5.85
CA THR A 419 -5.65 -36.20 5.17
C THR A 419 -5.79 -36.46 3.68
N SER A 420 -6.25 -35.47 2.93
CA SER A 420 -6.08 -35.45 1.48
C SER A 420 -4.72 -34.84 1.15
N GLY A 421 -3.75 -35.68 0.89
CA GLY A 421 -2.49 -35.30 0.26
C GLY A 421 -2.71 -34.82 -1.19
N PRO A 422 -1.71 -34.19 -1.80
CA PRO A 422 -1.82 -33.69 -3.16
C PRO A 422 -2.13 -34.86 -4.11
N GLN A 423 -3.26 -34.77 -4.78
CA GLN A 423 -3.59 -35.71 -5.83
C GLN A 423 -2.67 -35.49 -7.02
N THR A 424 -1.87 -36.47 -7.33
CA THR A 424 -1.17 -36.58 -8.60
C THR A 424 -2.19 -36.57 -9.72
N LEU A 425 -1.99 -35.71 -10.69
CA LEU A 425 -2.72 -35.74 -11.96
C LEU A 425 -2.57 -37.15 -12.55
N GLY A 426 -3.67 -37.87 -12.58
CA GLY A 426 -3.71 -39.18 -13.18
C GLY A 426 -3.39 -39.12 -14.67
N THR A 427 -2.69 -40.10 -15.10
CA THR A 427 -2.29 -40.40 -16.50
C THR A 427 -3.47 -40.39 -17.47
#